data_860e1aeab82e5b428838b99f510c425c
#
_entry.id   860e1aeab82e5b428838b99f510c425c
#
_cell.length_a   1.000
_cell.length_b   1.000
_cell.length_c   1.000
_cell.angle_alpha   90.00
_cell.angle_beta   90.00
_cell.angle_gamma   90.00
#
_symmetry.space_group_name_H-M   'P 1'
#
loop_
_entity.id
_entity.type
_entity.pdbx_description
1 polymer ?
#
loop_
_entity_poly.entity_id
_entity_poly.type
_entity_poly.pdbx_seq_one_letter_code
_entity_poly.pdbx_strand_id
1 'polypeptide(L)'
;MRKISFKATGAAMIAAVTLTGMTAVPCYAGFTLPFIGGNSSSAVEDPELDSMFGRSLKEMTEKFDGMSEPYWNMGMTSSSNGQVTLFSADSSDAQDGITQIQLTGSGNPYWLMGVDTGMTYSEAGNELAGKGFYCMPSRPIYYDRNGNYVALSGEDNDLTVTMSHITLGSHTDKTEVSQYMGENLRQLFYEGFDVGARTEGEDTVVEDGQVMFYARGQAVDLGSLNVSKIVIKGTGNNCCLYGYQPGDSWDNMYPGMQEGGSGEWIDPSGNVFSMYASTDSADPQIVLYDPSQW
;
A
#
# COMPACT_ATOMS: atom_id res chain seq x y z
N MET A 1 40.92 -2.07 -16.03
CA MET A 1 39.54 -1.57 -15.85
C MET A 1 38.59 -2.77 -15.84
N ARG A 2 38.15 -3.20 -14.67
CA ARG A 2 37.17 -4.30 -14.52
C ARG A 2 35.77 -3.69 -14.43
N LYS A 3 34.92 -4.00 -15.41
CA LYS A 3 33.48 -3.67 -15.37
C LYS A 3 32.85 -4.54 -14.28
N ILE A 4 32.34 -3.90 -13.24
CA ILE A 4 31.47 -4.53 -12.26
C ILE A 4 30.05 -4.44 -12.83
N SER A 5 29.53 -5.60 -13.23
CA SER A 5 28.14 -5.75 -13.62
C SER A 5 27.32 -5.94 -12.35
N PHE A 6 26.56 -4.93 -11.94
CA PHE A 6 25.53 -5.09 -10.93
C PHE A 6 24.33 -5.78 -11.60
N LYS A 7 24.05 -6.98 -11.17
CA LYS A 7 22.82 -7.68 -11.56
C LYS A 7 21.66 -7.06 -10.79
N ALA A 8 20.77 -6.43 -11.50
CA ALA A 8 19.44 -6.05 -11.03
C ALA A 8 18.63 -7.34 -10.74
N THR A 9 18.79 -7.93 -9.56
CA THR A 9 18.08 -9.17 -9.17
C THR A 9 17.19 -8.93 -7.92
N GLY A 10 17.26 -7.75 -7.34
CA GLY A 10 16.50 -7.46 -6.10
C GLY A 10 15.07 -6.93 -6.35
N ALA A 11 14.90 -6.02 -7.30
CA ALA A 11 13.62 -5.33 -7.49
C ALA A 11 12.49 -6.22 -8.05
N ALA A 12 12.83 -7.23 -8.87
CA ALA A 12 11.82 -8.12 -9.44
C ALA A 12 11.21 -9.12 -8.45
N MET A 13 11.91 -9.40 -7.32
CA MET A 13 11.38 -10.32 -6.31
C MET A 13 10.41 -9.64 -5.33
N ILE A 14 10.54 -8.36 -5.09
CA ILE A 14 9.77 -7.65 -4.07
C ILE A 14 8.38 -7.25 -4.63
N ALA A 15 8.32 -6.80 -5.88
CA ALA A 15 7.03 -6.58 -6.55
C ALA A 15 6.19 -7.87 -6.69
N ALA A 16 6.86 -9.03 -6.78
CA ALA A 16 6.18 -10.33 -6.76
C ALA A 16 5.60 -10.70 -5.39
N VAL A 17 6.14 -10.17 -4.29
CA VAL A 17 5.68 -10.52 -2.95
C VAL A 17 4.45 -9.70 -2.52
N THR A 18 4.31 -8.46 -2.95
CA THR A 18 3.10 -7.65 -2.64
C THR A 18 1.88 -8.07 -3.46
N LEU A 19 2.06 -8.57 -4.68
CA LEU A 19 0.95 -9.05 -5.53
C LEU A 19 0.86 -10.57 -5.63
N THR A 20 1.95 -11.32 -5.42
CA THR A 20 1.95 -12.79 -5.43
C THR A 20 2.16 -13.39 -4.05
N GLY A 21 2.51 -12.63 -3.05
CA GLY A 21 2.45 -13.03 -1.63
C GLY A 21 1.02 -13.33 -1.18
N MET A 22 0.04 -12.89 -1.98
CA MET A 22 -1.35 -13.33 -1.84
C MET A 22 -1.58 -14.76 -2.38
N THR A 23 -0.62 -15.40 -3.02
CA THR A 23 -0.83 -16.73 -3.60
C THR A 23 0.20 -17.76 -3.19
N ALA A 24 0.85 -17.71 -2.13
CA ALA A 24 1.56 -18.88 -1.61
C ALA A 24 2.41 -18.51 -0.39
N VAL A 25 1.80 -18.32 0.71
CA VAL A 25 2.32 -19.04 1.87
C VAL A 25 2.19 -20.50 1.47
N PRO A 26 3.26 -21.30 1.38
CA PRO A 26 3.10 -22.72 1.21
C PRO A 26 2.31 -23.19 2.43
N CYS A 27 1.00 -23.41 2.23
CA CYS A 27 0.24 -24.21 3.17
C CYS A 27 1.00 -25.51 3.25
N TYR A 28 1.68 -25.73 4.34
CA TYR A 28 2.13 -27.05 4.72
C TYR A 28 0.86 -27.89 4.86
N ALA A 29 0.47 -28.49 3.75
CA ALA A 29 -0.59 -29.46 3.72
C ALA A 29 -0.14 -30.63 4.61
N GLY A 30 -0.85 -30.80 5.71
CA GLY A 30 -0.76 -32.01 6.47
C GLY A 30 -0.52 -31.87 7.96
N PHE A 31 -1.41 -31.19 8.66
CA PHE A 31 -1.73 -31.55 10.03
C PHE A 31 -3.21 -31.25 10.30
N THR A 32 -4.04 -32.24 10.04
CA THR A 32 -5.39 -32.29 10.59
C THR A 32 -5.23 -32.65 12.06
N LEU A 33 -5.23 -31.66 12.94
CA LEU A 33 -5.43 -31.94 14.36
C LEU A 33 -6.91 -32.29 14.59
N PRO A 34 -7.19 -33.34 15.36
CA PRO A 34 -8.56 -33.68 15.71
C PRO A 34 -9.16 -32.55 16.54
N PHE A 35 -10.34 -32.10 16.13
CA PHE A 35 -11.19 -31.16 16.83
C PHE A 35 -11.50 -31.70 18.23
N ILE A 36 -10.79 -31.25 19.23
CA ILE A 36 -11.18 -31.43 20.63
C ILE A 36 -12.00 -30.22 21.00
N GLY A 37 -13.32 -30.43 21.03
CA GLY A 37 -14.25 -29.42 21.51
C GLY A 37 -13.94 -29.04 22.94
N GLY A 38 -13.55 -27.82 23.16
CA GLY A 38 -13.43 -27.16 24.45
C GLY A 38 -14.04 -25.78 24.32
N ASN A 39 -15.26 -25.61 24.84
CA ASN A 39 -15.91 -24.32 24.97
C ASN A 39 -15.10 -23.41 25.86
N SER A 40 -14.49 -22.40 25.27
CA SER A 40 -14.33 -21.07 25.86
C SER A 40 -14.06 -20.10 24.73
N SER A 41 -15.12 -19.61 24.10
CA SER A 41 -15.02 -18.53 23.14
C SER A 41 -14.78 -17.24 23.89
N SER A 42 -13.55 -16.77 23.96
CA SER A 42 -13.30 -15.34 24.01
C SER A 42 -13.47 -14.83 22.58
N ALA A 43 -14.72 -14.74 22.13
CA ALA A 43 -15.04 -14.06 20.89
C ALA A 43 -14.49 -12.64 21.03
N VAL A 44 -13.75 -12.18 20.05
CA VAL A 44 -13.44 -10.74 19.92
C VAL A 44 -14.79 -10.03 19.92
N GLU A 45 -15.02 -9.17 20.91
CA GLU A 45 -16.33 -8.53 21.14
C GLU A 45 -16.74 -7.64 19.96
N ASP A 46 -15.75 -7.21 19.16
CA ASP A 46 -15.96 -6.39 17.97
C ASP A 46 -15.41 -7.13 16.74
N PRO A 47 -16.26 -7.55 15.81
CA PRO A 47 -15.83 -8.20 14.58
C PRO A 47 -15.19 -7.25 13.57
N GLU A 48 -15.26 -5.93 13.77
CA GLU A 48 -14.56 -4.92 12.97
C GLU A 48 -13.13 -4.76 13.47
N LEU A 49 -12.15 -5.09 12.62
CA LEU A 49 -10.76 -5.14 13.03
C LEU A 49 -9.97 -3.84 12.80
N ASP A 50 -10.59 -2.80 12.26
CA ASP A 50 -9.97 -1.50 11.96
C ASP A 50 -9.31 -0.86 13.19
N SER A 51 -9.90 -1.05 14.37
CA SER A 51 -9.39 -0.51 15.63
C SER A 51 -8.10 -1.16 16.12
N MET A 52 -7.62 -2.19 15.45
CA MET A 52 -6.38 -2.90 15.81
C MET A 52 -5.12 -2.26 15.24
N PHE A 53 -5.24 -1.40 14.22
CA PHE A 53 -4.08 -0.70 13.68
C PHE A 53 -3.35 0.11 14.76
N GLY A 54 -2.03 0.05 14.73
CA GLY A 54 -1.17 0.70 15.71
C GLY A 54 -1.09 0.03 17.09
N ARG A 55 -1.90 -1.02 17.36
CA ARG A 55 -1.78 -1.80 18.60
C ARG A 55 -0.67 -2.83 18.48
N SER A 56 -0.07 -3.20 19.61
CA SER A 56 0.97 -4.22 19.65
C SER A 56 0.49 -5.55 19.06
N LEU A 57 1.27 -6.11 18.12
CA LEU A 57 0.99 -7.43 17.55
C LEU A 57 0.85 -8.49 18.64
N LYS A 58 1.74 -8.49 19.63
CA LYS A 58 1.71 -9.44 20.75
C LYS A 58 0.41 -9.32 21.56
N GLU A 59 -0.02 -8.10 21.89
CA GLU A 59 -1.28 -7.88 22.62
C GLU A 59 -2.48 -8.41 21.83
N MET A 60 -2.48 -8.20 20.51
CA MET A 60 -3.60 -8.60 19.68
C MET A 60 -3.63 -10.11 19.43
N THR A 61 -2.47 -10.78 19.29
CA THR A 61 -2.44 -12.24 19.15
C THR A 61 -3.03 -12.97 20.36
N GLU A 62 -2.95 -12.40 21.54
CA GLU A 62 -3.56 -12.96 22.75
C GLU A 62 -5.09 -12.88 22.78
N LYS A 63 -5.69 -12.06 21.92
CA LYS A 63 -7.17 -11.87 21.83
C LYS A 63 -7.85 -12.80 20.85
N PHE A 64 -7.11 -13.45 19.95
CA PHE A 64 -7.66 -14.38 18.97
C PHE A 64 -7.29 -15.82 19.33
N ASP A 65 -8.28 -16.70 19.32
CA ASP A 65 -8.01 -18.12 19.47
C ASP A 65 -7.21 -18.69 18.28
N GLY A 66 -6.22 -19.50 18.59
CA GLY A 66 -5.46 -20.25 17.58
C GLY A 66 -4.41 -19.46 16.80
N MET A 67 -4.11 -18.22 17.20
CA MET A 67 -3.02 -17.46 16.56
C MET A 67 -1.67 -18.17 16.74
N SER A 68 -0.87 -18.16 15.70
CA SER A 68 0.52 -18.63 15.78
C SER A 68 1.38 -17.69 16.62
N GLU A 69 2.50 -18.21 17.15
CA GLU A 69 3.54 -17.32 17.66
C GLU A 69 3.98 -16.34 16.56
N PRO A 70 4.24 -15.05 16.91
CA PRO A 70 4.74 -14.08 15.96
C PRO A 70 6.01 -14.58 15.25
N TYR A 71 6.01 -14.50 13.95
CA TYR A 71 7.10 -14.96 13.09
C TYR A 71 7.57 -13.84 12.16
N TRP A 72 8.85 -13.54 12.22
CA TRP A 72 9.48 -12.55 11.34
C TRP A 72 9.84 -13.16 9.98
N ASN A 73 9.44 -12.51 8.91
CA ASN A 73 9.78 -12.89 7.54
C ASN A 73 9.77 -11.68 6.60
N MET A 74 10.84 -11.51 5.83
CA MET A 74 10.95 -10.50 4.76
C MET A 74 10.60 -9.07 5.19
N GLY A 75 11.07 -8.63 6.35
CA GLY A 75 10.83 -7.26 6.81
C GLY A 75 9.51 -7.06 7.55
N MET A 76 8.75 -8.12 7.83
CA MET A 76 7.50 -8.03 8.58
C MET A 76 7.41 -9.15 9.61
N THR A 77 6.87 -8.84 10.77
CA THR A 77 6.48 -9.83 11.76
C THR A 77 4.99 -10.13 11.63
N SER A 78 4.61 -11.39 11.58
CA SER A 78 3.21 -11.79 11.41
C SER A 78 2.78 -12.87 12.38
N SER A 79 1.48 -12.92 12.66
CA SER A 79 0.82 -13.99 13.40
C SER A 79 -0.52 -14.30 12.73
N SER A 80 -0.92 -15.57 12.65
CA SER A 80 -2.11 -15.99 11.91
C SER A 80 -2.82 -17.16 12.58
N ASN A 81 -4.15 -17.21 12.47
CA ASN A 81 -4.97 -18.39 12.79
C ASN A 81 -5.62 -19.04 11.54
N GLY A 82 -5.20 -18.61 10.34
CA GLY A 82 -5.74 -19.09 9.08
C GLY A 82 -6.96 -18.33 8.56
N GLN A 83 -7.63 -17.55 9.38
CA GLN A 83 -8.73 -16.64 8.97
C GLN A 83 -8.30 -15.17 9.10
N VAL A 84 -7.55 -14.85 10.12
CA VAL A 84 -6.99 -13.52 10.36
C VAL A 84 -5.47 -13.64 10.39
N THR A 85 -4.79 -12.77 9.65
CA THR A 85 -3.36 -12.60 9.74
C THR A 85 -3.07 -11.14 10.08
N LEU A 86 -2.32 -10.92 11.15
CA LEU A 86 -1.89 -9.62 11.62
C LEU A 86 -0.41 -9.45 11.28
N PHE A 87 -0.04 -8.27 10.79
CA PHE A 87 1.34 -7.94 10.44
C PHE A 87 1.75 -6.66 11.16
N SER A 88 2.98 -6.62 11.64
CA SER A 88 3.65 -5.39 12.06
C SER A 88 4.83 -5.08 11.15
N ALA A 89 5.23 -3.81 11.11
CA ALA A 89 6.39 -3.38 10.35
C ALA A 89 7.67 -4.05 10.87
N ASP A 90 8.72 -3.92 10.08
CA ASP A 90 10.05 -4.49 10.20
C ASP A 90 10.65 -4.45 11.62
N SER A 91 10.15 -5.28 12.49
CA SER A 91 10.72 -5.45 13.82
C SER A 91 10.66 -6.91 14.24
N SER A 92 11.78 -7.40 14.77
CA SER A 92 11.81 -8.66 15.50
C SER A 92 11.09 -8.55 16.85
N ASP A 93 10.63 -7.35 17.21
CA ASP A 93 9.88 -7.10 18.44
C ASP A 93 8.38 -7.01 18.15
N ALA A 94 7.64 -8.04 18.56
CA ALA A 94 6.18 -8.10 18.45
C ALA A 94 5.43 -7.00 19.25
N GLN A 95 6.15 -6.05 19.86
CA GLN A 95 5.57 -4.86 20.48
C GLN A 95 5.23 -3.75 19.47
N ASP A 96 5.76 -3.83 18.25
CA ASP A 96 5.44 -2.85 17.21
C ASP A 96 3.97 -2.93 16.80
N GLY A 97 3.45 -1.78 16.40
CA GLY A 97 2.06 -1.64 16.02
C GLY A 97 1.69 -2.42 14.77
N ILE A 98 0.48 -2.94 14.73
CA ILE A 98 -0.10 -3.58 13.55
C ILE A 98 -0.22 -2.55 12.43
N THR A 99 0.35 -2.86 11.27
CA THR A 99 0.32 -2.02 10.07
C THR A 99 -0.45 -2.63 8.91
N GLN A 100 -0.72 -3.96 8.99
CA GLN A 100 -1.52 -4.65 7.99
C GLN A 100 -2.32 -5.76 8.64
N ILE A 101 -3.56 -5.94 8.18
CA ILE A 101 -4.47 -7.02 8.56
C ILE A 101 -4.98 -7.70 7.29
N GLN A 102 -4.99 -9.03 7.28
CA GLN A 102 -5.53 -9.81 6.18
C GLN A 102 -6.61 -10.75 6.69
N LEU A 103 -7.74 -10.78 5.99
CA LEU A 103 -8.84 -11.71 6.19
C LEU A 103 -8.89 -12.70 5.02
N THR A 104 -9.06 -13.98 5.34
CA THR A 104 -9.15 -15.07 4.35
C THR A 104 -10.22 -16.07 4.72
N GLY A 105 -10.73 -16.78 3.73
CA GLY A 105 -11.68 -17.90 3.88
C GLY A 105 -13.14 -17.47 3.93
N SER A 106 -13.96 -18.14 3.13
CA SER A 106 -15.41 -17.93 3.11
C SER A 106 -16.02 -18.18 4.49
N GLY A 107 -16.92 -17.28 4.92
CA GLY A 107 -17.57 -17.37 6.22
C GLY A 107 -16.69 -16.90 7.39
N ASN A 108 -15.64 -16.15 7.12
CA ASN A 108 -14.89 -15.41 8.13
C ASN A 108 -15.84 -14.45 8.86
N PRO A 109 -15.90 -14.48 10.20
CA PRO A 109 -16.82 -13.64 10.95
C PRO A 109 -16.38 -12.19 11.08
N TYR A 110 -15.17 -11.85 10.61
CA TYR A 110 -14.56 -10.52 10.75
C TYR A 110 -14.65 -9.72 9.45
N TRP A 111 -14.57 -8.40 9.58
CA TRP A 111 -14.50 -7.47 8.45
C TRP A 111 -13.52 -6.32 8.70
N LEU A 112 -13.13 -5.68 7.61
CA LEU A 112 -12.27 -4.50 7.55
C LEU A 112 -12.98 -3.42 6.74
N MET A 113 -13.15 -2.23 7.31
CA MET A 113 -13.90 -1.13 6.67
C MET A 113 -15.29 -1.57 6.13
N GLY A 114 -15.97 -2.48 6.85
CA GLY A 114 -17.27 -3.02 6.45
C GLY A 114 -17.19 -4.09 5.36
N VAL A 115 -16.02 -4.46 4.88
CA VAL A 115 -15.82 -5.49 3.86
C VAL A 115 -15.45 -6.81 4.52
N ASP A 116 -16.21 -7.85 4.21
CA ASP A 116 -15.94 -9.24 4.61
C ASP A 116 -15.55 -10.12 3.41
N THR A 117 -15.08 -11.32 3.70
CA THR A 117 -14.61 -12.27 2.69
C THR A 117 -15.73 -12.91 1.86
N GLY A 118 -16.98 -12.80 2.29
CA GLY A 118 -18.15 -13.37 1.61
C GLY A 118 -18.77 -12.42 0.57
N MET A 119 -18.28 -11.21 0.43
CA MET A 119 -18.77 -10.24 -0.54
C MET A 119 -18.29 -10.54 -1.95
N THR A 120 -18.99 -10.01 -2.95
CA THR A 120 -18.48 -9.86 -4.32
C THR A 120 -17.58 -8.63 -4.42
N TYR A 121 -16.73 -8.56 -5.45
CA TYR A 121 -15.93 -7.35 -5.73
C TYR A 121 -16.79 -6.08 -5.85
N SER A 122 -17.98 -6.24 -6.45
CA SER A 122 -18.90 -5.11 -6.63
C SER A 122 -19.48 -4.61 -5.30
N GLU A 123 -19.87 -5.52 -4.41
CA GLU A 123 -20.39 -5.15 -3.09
C GLU A 123 -19.32 -4.49 -2.23
N ALA A 124 -18.14 -5.10 -2.16
CA ALA A 124 -16.99 -4.57 -1.44
C ALA A 124 -16.58 -3.17 -1.96
N GLY A 125 -16.54 -3.01 -3.29
CA GLY A 125 -16.23 -1.72 -3.91
C GLY A 125 -17.26 -0.63 -3.59
N ASN A 126 -18.55 -0.97 -3.58
CA ASN A 126 -19.61 -0.03 -3.21
C ASN A 126 -19.53 0.37 -1.72
N GLU A 127 -19.22 -0.59 -0.84
CA GLU A 127 -19.05 -0.33 0.60
C GLU A 127 -17.87 0.64 0.84
N LEU A 128 -16.73 0.37 0.23
CA LEU A 128 -15.54 1.22 0.33
C LEU A 128 -15.77 2.61 -0.28
N ALA A 129 -16.42 2.70 -1.44
CA ALA A 129 -16.76 3.97 -2.06
C ALA A 129 -17.71 4.80 -1.16
N GLY A 130 -18.67 4.14 -0.51
CA GLY A 130 -19.58 4.78 0.47
C GLY A 130 -18.84 5.37 1.69
N LYS A 131 -17.65 4.86 2.01
CA LYS A 131 -16.76 5.36 3.08
C LYS A 131 -15.71 6.36 2.59
N GLY A 132 -15.74 6.73 1.32
CA GLY A 132 -14.84 7.74 0.74
C GLY A 132 -13.51 7.20 0.23
N PHE A 133 -13.41 5.88 0.03
CA PHE A 133 -12.25 5.29 -0.66
C PHE A 133 -12.33 5.50 -2.16
N TYR A 134 -11.18 5.66 -2.78
CA TYR A 134 -10.99 5.73 -4.23
C TYR A 134 -10.46 4.39 -4.73
N CYS A 135 -11.00 3.88 -5.85
CA CYS A 135 -10.52 2.68 -6.50
C CYS A 135 -9.36 3.01 -7.44
N MET A 136 -8.28 2.26 -7.39
CA MET A 136 -7.22 2.37 -8.39
C MET A 136 -7.72 1.84 -9.75
N PRO A 137 -7.49 2.57 -10.87
CA PRO A 137 -8.14 2.27 -12.15
C PRO A 137 -7.86 0.89 -12.74
N SER A 138 -6.76 0.25 -12.38
CA SER A 138 -6.32 -1.03 -12.97
C SER A 138 -6.23 -2.19 -11.99
N ARG A 139 -6.55 -1.97 -10.72
CA ARG A 139 -6.37 -2.95 -9.64
C ARG A 139 -7.52 -2.85 -8.64
N PRO A 140 -7.98 -3.93 -8.02
CA PRO A 140 -8.97 -3.88 -6.96
C PRO A 140 -8.32 -3.43 -5.64
N ILE A 141 -7.70 -2.25 -5.67
CA ILE A 141 -7.07 -1.59 -4.54
C ILE A 141 -7.81 -0.28 -4.31
N TYR A 142 -8.20 -0.07 -3.08
CA TYR A 142 -8.95 1.09 -2.63
C TYR A 142 -8.13 1.82 -1.57
N TYR A 143 -8.10 3.13 -1.61
CA TYR A 143 -7.34 3.94 -0.67
C TYR A 143 -8.12 5.19 -0.27
N ASP A 144 -7.82 5.71 0.91
CA ASP A 144 -8.40 6.95 1.41
C ASP A 144 -7.31 8.00 1.72
N ARG A 145 -7.76 9.20 2.06
CA ARG A 145 -6.87 10.32 2.42
C ARG A 145 -6.26 10.20 3.82
N ASN A 146 -6.59 9.17 4.57
CA ASN A 146 -6.06 8.92 5.92
C ASN A 146 -4.90 7.91 5.92
N GLY A 147 -4.49 7.42 4.75
CA GLY A 147 -3.44 6.42 4.61
C GLY A 147 -3.93 4.98 4.73
N ASN A 148 -5.24 4.75 4.62
CA ASN A 148 -5.79 3.40 4.60
C ASN A 148 -5.83 2.87 3.17
N TYR A 149 -5.40 1.62 3.00
CA TYR A 149 -5.42 0.87 1.75
C TYR A 149 -6.14 -0.45 1.96
N VAL A 150 -7.11 -0.75 1.10
CA VAL A 150 -7.79 -2.05 1.08
C VAL A 150 -7.56 -2.70 -0.28
N ALA A 151 -6.88 -3.83 -0.29
CA ALA A 151 -6.67 -4.65 -1.48
C ALA A 151 -7.59 -5.87 -1.42
N LEU A 152 -8.27 -6.14 -2.51
CA LEU A 152 -9.13 -7.31 -2.69
C LEU A 152 -8.47 -8.29 -3.66
N SER A 153 -8.53 -9.58 -3.34
CA SER A 153 -8.12 -10.67 -4.24
C SER A 153 -8.98 -11.90 -3.98
N GLY A 154 -8.84 -12.94 -4.82
CA GLY A 154 -9.65 -14.15 -4.72
C GLY A 154 -10.81 -14.19 -5.73
N GLU A 155 -11.88 -14.86 -5.40
CA GLU A 155 -13.09 -14.97 -6.21
C GLU A 155 -14.27 -14.32 -5.50
N ASP A 156 -15.33 -13.96 -6.22
CA ASP A 156 -16.58 -13.47 -5.62
C ASP A 156 -17.09 -14.46 -4.57
N ASN A 157 -17.48 -13.95 -3.40
CA ASN A 157 -17.92 -14.69 -2.22
C ASN A 157 -16.82 -15.52 -1.50
N ASP A 158 -15.55 -15.37 -1.93
CA ASP A 158 -14.37 -15.92 -1.25
C ASP A 158 -13.19 -14.97 -1.44
N LEU A 159 -13.41 -13.71 -1.06
CA LEU A 159 -12.39 -12.66 -1.15
C LEU A 159 -11.32 -12.87 -0.08
N THR A 160 -10.11 -12.54 -0.43
CA THR A 160 -9.08 -12.14 0.52
C THR A 160 -9.12 -10.63 0.64
N VAL A 161 -9.34 -10.12 1.84
CA VAL A 161 -9.38 -8.68 2.14
C VAL A 161 -8.13 -8.34 2.91
N THR A 162 -7.28 -7.49 2.35
CA THR A 162 -6.06 -7.02 3.02
C THR A 162 -6.16 -5.52 3.20
N MET A 163 -6.12 -5.08 4.45
CA MET A 163 -6.05 -3.66 4.78
C MET A 163 -4.66 -3.32 5.31
N SER A 164 -4.08 -2.26 4.78
CA SER A 164 -2.82 -1.69 5.25
C SER A 164 -3.05 -0.24 5.67
N HIS A 165 -2.25 0.21 6.64
CA HIS A 165 -2.25 1.59 7.08
C HIS A 165 -0.83 2.14 6.99
N ILE A 166 -0.68 3.22 6.23
CA ILE A 166 0.59 3.93 6.12
C ILE A 166 0.59 5.18 7.01
N THR A 167 1.73 5.48 7.60
CA THR A 167 1.89 6.73 8.33
C THR A 167 2.06 7.86 7.33
N LEU A 168 1.17 8.85 7.42
CA LEU A 168 1.25 10.05 6.62
C LEU A 168 2.24 11.04 7.21
N GLY A 169 2.88 11.82 6.34
CA GLY A 169 3.66 12.99 6.73
C GLY A 169 2.79 14.09 7.36
N SER A 170 3.44 15.16 7.81
CA SER A 170 2.78 16.24 8.55
C SER A 170 2.00 17.23 7.67
N HIS A 171 2.14 17.17 6.35
CA HIS A 171 1.56 18.15 5.41
C HIS A 171 0.16 17.74 4.92
N THR A 172 -0.71 17.29 5.83
CA THR A 172 -2.09 16.87 5.52
C THR A 172 -3.02 18.04 5.12
N ASP A 173 -2.58 19.27 5.29
CA ASP A 173 -3.24 20.49 4.82
C ASP A 173 -3.01 20.79 3.33
N LYS A 174 -2.10 20.04 2.68
CA LYS A 174 -1.74 20.19 1.28
C LYS A 174 -2.57 19.27 0.38
N THR A 175 -2.50 19.52 -0.93
CA THR A 175 -3.15 18.66 -1.92
C THR A 175 -2.36 17.35 -2.04
N GLU A 176 -2.98 16.24 -1.64
CA GLU A 176 -2.42 14.91 -1.79
C GLU A 176 -2.51 14.47 -3.25
N VAL A 177 -1.36 14.18 -3.88
CA VAL A 177 -1.32 13.84 -5.30
C VAL A 177 -1.00 12.37 -5.58
N SER A 178 -0.67 11.56 -4.59
CA SER A 178 -0.47 10.11 -4.76
C SER A 178 -1.73 9.42 -5.29
N GLN A 179 -2.91 9.96 -5.00
CA GLN A 179 -4.20 9.49 -5.48
C GLN A 179 -4.32 9.47 -7.02
N TYR A 180 -3.45 10.18 -7.73
CA TYR A 180 -3.48 10.22 -9.20
C TYR A 180 -2.62 9.14 -9.86
N MET A 181 -1.92 8.30 -9.10
CA MET A 181 -1.21 7.15 -9.64
C MET A 181 -2.18 6.19 -10.33
N GLY A 182 -1.92 5.90 -11.61
CA GLY A 182 -2.80 5.07 -12.44
C GLY A 182 -3.96 5.80 -13.10
N GLU A 183 -4.28 7.04 -12.71
CA GLU A 183 -5.28 7.87 -13.38
C GLU A 183 -4.82 8.29 -14.78
N ASN A 184 -5.78 8.47 -15.70
CA ASN A 184 -5.41 8.98 -17.01
C ASN A 184 -5.06 10.47 -16.97
N LEU A 185 -4.10 10.88 -17.80
CA LEU A 185 -3.60 12.26 -17.80
C LEU A 185 -4.70 13.31 -18.08
N ARG A 186 -5.77 12.95 -18.81
CA ARG A 186 -6.88 13.86 -19.05
C ARG A 186 -7.66 14.19 -17.78
N GLN A 187 -7.74 13.25 -16.82
CA GLN A 187 -8.46 13.46 -15.56
C GLN A 187 -7.84 14.61 -14.77
N LEU A 188 -6.51 14.77 -14.82
CA LEU A 188 -5.81 15.84 -14.11
C LEU A 188 -6.34 17.23 -14.47
N PHE A 189 -6.78 17.45 -15.74
CA PHE A 189 -7.38 18.73 -16.15
C PHE A 189 -8.75 18.96 -15.50
N TYR A 190 -9.52 17.90 -15.27
CA TYR A 190 -10.83 18.02 -14.62
C TYR A 190 -10.68 18.25 -13.11
N GLU A 191 -9.58 17.83 -12.52
CA GLU A 191 -9.25 18.07 -11.11
C GLU A 191 -8.64 19.46 -10.86
N GLY A 192 -8.48 20.27 -11.91
CA GLY A 192 -8.09 21.66 -11.79
C GLY A 192 -6.59 21.94 -11.86
N PHE A 193 -5.80 20.95 -12.26
CA PHE A 193 -4.40 21.21 -12.59
C PHE A 193 -4.32 22.03 -13.89
N ASP A 194 -3.66 23.18 -13.83
CA ASP A 194 -3.43 24.05 -15.00
C ASP A 194 -2.17 23.57 -15.74
N VAL A 195 -2.38 22.67 -16.67
CA VAL A 195 -1.34 21.80 -17.16
C VAL A 195 -0.98 22.04 -18.63
N GLY A 196 0.30 22.28 -18.86
CA GLY A 196 0.93 22.10 -20.16
C GLY A 196 1.38 20.65 -20.33
N ALA A 197 0.86 19.96 -21.35
CA ALA A 197 1.40 18.66 -21.71
C ALA A 197 2.58 18.82 -22.66
N ARG A 198 3.70 18.10 -22.37
CA ARG A 198 4.87 18.04 -23.25
C ARG A 198 5.38 16.61 -23.39
N THR A 199 6.17 16.36 -24.42
CA THR A 199 6.89 15.11 -24.57
C THR A 199 8.31 15.26 -24.02
N GLU A 200 8.75 14.32 -23.22
CA GLU A 200 10.10 14.25 -22.63
C GLU A 200 10.67 12.84 -22.88
N GLY A 201 11.50 12.71 -23.92
CA GLY A 201 11.97 11.40 -24.36
C GLY A 201 10.84 10.53 -24.91
N GLU A 202 10.61 9.39 -24.26
CA GLU A 202 9.52 8.45 -24.58
C GLU A 202 8.23 8.72 -23.75
N ASP A 203 8.26 9.70 -22.87
CA ASP A 203 7.19 9.95 -21.91
C ASP A 203 6.38 11.20 -22.29
N THR A 204 5.12 11.18 -21.91
CA THR A 204 4.27 12.38 -21.86
C THR A 204 4.27 12.91 -20.44
N VAL A 205 4.57 14.19 -20.29
CA VAL A 205 4.65 14.87 -18.99
C VAL A 205 3.59 15.96 -18.95
N VAL A 206 2.87 15.99 -17.86
CA VAL A 206 1.92 17.03 -17.49
C VAL A 206 2.49 17.75 -16.27
N GLU A 207 2.65 19.08 -16.35
CA GLU A 207 3.32 19.85 -15.31
C GLU A 207 2.42 21.00 -14.83
N ASP A 208 2.25 21.09 -13.53
CA ASP A 208 1.61 22.20 -12.84
C ASP A 208 2.53 22.73 -11.75
N GLY A 209 3.18 23.88 -12.02
CA GLY A 209 4.13 24.49 -11.11
C GLY A 209 5.31 23.57 -10.76
N GLN A 210 5.33 23.06 -9.52
CA GLN A 210 6.40 22.19 -9.02
C GLN A 210 6.04 20.70 -9.07
N VAL A 211 4.84 20.36 -9.56
CA VAL A 211 4.37 18.98 -9.66
C VAL A 211 4.38 18.52 -11.11
N MET A 212 4.93 17.34 -11.36
CA MET A 212 4.97 16.72 -12.68
C MET A 212 4.39 15.32 -12.61
N PHE A 213 3.47 15.06 -13.54
CA PHE A 213 2.85 13.75 -13.75
C PHE A 213 3.39 13.17 -15.05
N TYR A 214 3.98 11.99 -14.98
CA TYR A 214 4.55 11.29 -16.13
C TYR A 214 3.68 10.09 -16.48
N ALA A 215 3.52 9.87 -17.77
CA ALA A 215 2.96 8.64 -18.32
C ALA A 215 3.88 8.09 -19.42
N ARG A 216 4.10 6.78 -19.42
CA ARG A 216 4.86 6.13 -20.49
C ARG A 216 4.15 6.22 -21.81
N GLY A 217 4.88 6.62 -22.83
CA GLY A 217 4.41 6.71 -24.19
C GLY A 217 4.11 8.13 -24.64
N GLN A 218 4.03 8.27 -25.96
CA GLN A 218 3.65 9.51 -26.63
C GLN A 218 2.22 9.35 -27.12
N ALA A 219 1.31 10.16 -26.62
CA ALA A 219 -0.08 10.06 -26.99
C ALA A 219 -0.54 11.22 -27.87
N VAL A 220 -1.33 10.87 -28.86
CA VAL A 220 -2.20 11.81 -29.56
C VAL A 220 -3.37 12.22 -28.66
N ASP A 221 -3.74 11.36 -27.72
CA ASP A 221 -4.83 11.55 -26.76
C ASP A 221 -4.38 11.26 -25.31
N LEU A 222 -4.40 12.28 -24.46
CA LEU A 222 -4.04 12.17 -23.05
C LEU A 222 -4.93 11.20 -22.25
N GLY A 223 -6.16 10.95 -22.71
CA GLY A 223 -7.05 9.96 -22.09
C GLY A 223 -6.62 8.51 -22.28
N SER A 224 -5.63 8.23 -23.13
CA SER A 224 -5.08 6.90 -23.37
C SER A 224 -3.83 6.59 -22.54
N LEU A 225 -3.31 7.55 -21.80
CA LEU A 225 -2.10 7.42 -20.99
C LEU A 225 -2.42 7.61 -19.52
N ASN A 226 -1.91 6.69 -18.69
CA ASN A 226 -2.09 6.73 -17.26
C ASN A 226 -0.82 7.21 -16.56
N VAL A 227 -1.01 7.97 -15.47
CA VAL A 227 0.07 8.42 -14.60
C VAL A 227 0.81 7.21 -14.05
N SER A 228 2.09 7.12 -14.33
CA SER A 228 2.97 6.05 -13.84
C SER A 228 4.12 6.56 -12.98
N LYS A 229 4.27 7.91 -12.89
CA LYS A 229 5.23 8.55 -12.00
C LYS A 229 4.78 9.98 -11.67
N ILE A 230 4.95 10.37 -10.44
CA ILE A 230 4.69 11.72 -9.93
C ILE A 230 5.98 12.25 -9.31
N VAL A 231 6.34 13.48 -9.61
CA VAL A 231 7.50 14.16 -9.06
C VAL A 231 7.07 15.49 -8.48
N ILE A 232 7.43 15.77 -7.24
CA ILE A 232 7.28 17.09 -6.62
C ILE A 232 8.68 17.65 -6.39
N LYS A 233 8.94 18.87 -6.87
CA LYS A 233 10.22 19.56 -6.75
C LYS A 233 10.13 20.81 -5.89
N GLY A 234 11.20 21.06 -5.16
CA GLY A 234 11.35 22.24 -4.31
C GLY A 234 10.47 22.23 -3.08
N THR A 235 10.77 23.06 -2.14
CA THR A 235 10.03 23.22 -0.89
C THR A 235 8.90 24.24 -1.02
N GLY A 236 7.89 24.13 -0.14
CA GLY A 236 6.84 25.16 0.01
C GLY A 236 5.77 25.18 -1.06
N ASN A 237 5.63 24.11 -1.87
CA ASN A 237 4.50 23.97 -2.79
C ASN A 237 3.20 23.54 -2.08
N ASN A 238 2.07 23.52 -2.80
CA ASN A 238 0.77 23.18 -2.24
C ASN A 238 0.43 21.68 -2.35
N CYS A 239 1.36 20.85 -2.84
CA CYS A 239 1.15 19.42 -3.04
C CYS A 239 2.03 18.60 -2.12
N CYS A 240 1.59 17.38 -1.80
CA CYS A 240 2.33 16.39 -1.04
C CYS A 240 2.11 14.99 -1.62
N LEU A 241 3.01 14.06 -1.29
CA LEU A 241 2.86 12.62 -1.49
C LEU A 241 2.82 11.95 -0.12
N TYR A 242 1.71 11.33 0.20
CA TYR A 242 1.48 10.72 1.53
C TYR A 242 1.71 11.70 2.70
N GLY A 243 1.38 12.99 2.49
CA GLY A 243 1.63 14.05 3.47
C GLY A 243 3.10 14.47 3.60
N TYR A 244 3.99 14.00 2.74
CA TYR A 244 5.40 14.42 2.71
C TYR A 244 5.67 15.43 1.60
N GLN A 245 6.61 16.34 1.87
CA GLN A 245 7.09 17.33 0.91
C GLN A 245 8.60 17.19 0.69
N PRO A 246 9.13 17.73 -0.43
CA PRO A 246 10.57 17.84 -0.61
C PRO A 246 11.24 18.58 0.55
N GLY A 247 12.27 17.97 1.14
CA GLY A 247 13.01 18.51 2.29
C GLY A 247 12.57 17.98 3.65
N ASP A 248 11.53 17.16 3.72
CA ASP A 248 11.14 16.44 4.94
C ASP A 248 12.19 15.39 5.31
N SER A 249 12.29 15.10 6.62
CA SER A 249 13.10 14.00 7.12
C SER A 249 12.38 12.67 6.93
N TRP A 250 13.13 11.66 6.52
CA TRP A 250 12.67 10.29 6.34
C TRP A 250 12.67 9.45 7.64
N ASP A 251 13.20 10.00 8.73
CA ASP A 251 13.31 9.27 10.02
C ASP A 251 11.95 8.83 10.61
N ASN A 252 10.84 9.31 10.05
CA ASN A 252 9.48 9.04 10.53
C ASN A 252 8.61 8.27 9.53
N MET A 253 9.17 7.74 8.44
CA MET A 253 8.38 7.10 7.38
C MET A 253 7.99 5.62 7.65
N TYR A 254 8.44 5.06 8.73
CA TYR A 254 7.94 3.79 9.26
C TYR A 254 6.64 4.08 10.02
N PRO A 255 5.62 3.41 9.98
CA PRO A 255 5.20 2.08 9.59
C PRO A 255 4.18 2.09 8.43
N GLY A 256 4.07 0.98 7.74
CA GLY A 256 3.05 0.75 6.70
C GLY A 256 3.60 0.75 5.27
N MET A 257 4.81 1.28 5.04
CA MET A 257 5.56 1.10 3.80
C MET A 257 6.70 0.12 4.02
N GLN A 258 7.00 -0.71 3.04
CA GLN A 258 8.17 -1.60 3.07
C GLN A 258 9.42 -0.85 2.64
N GLU A 259 10.54 -1.09 3.30
CA GLU A 259 11.82 -0.58 2.85
C GLU A 259 12.23 -1.27 1.53
N GLY A 260 12.38 -0.49 0.46
CA GLY A 260 12.72 -0.97 -0.87
C GLY A 260 14.22 -0.94 -1.19
N GLY A 261 14.99 -0.15 -0.48
CA GLY A 261 16.42 0.10 -0.68
C GLY A 261 16.81 1.49 -0.20
N SER A 262 18.01 1.94 -0.51
CA SER A 262 18.57 3.21 -0.02
C SER A 262 17.67 4.43 -0.28
N GLY A 263 16.80 4.77 0.64
CA GLY A 263 15.90 5.92 0.56
C GLY A 263 14.66 5.69 -0.31
N GLU A 264 14.26 4.44 -0.49
CA GLU A 264 13.06 4.04 -1.19
C GLU A 264 12.14 3.22 -0.28
N TRP A 265 10.84 3.46 -0.42
CA TRP A 265 9.78 2.74 0.28
C TRP A 265 8.76 2.26 -0.73
N ILE A 266 8.18 1.10 -0.46
CA ILE A 266 7.15 0.51 -1.31
C ILE A 266 5.82 0.67 -0.59
N ASP A 267 4.86 1.32 -1.23
CA ASP A 267 3.52 1.45 -0.71
C ASP A 267 2.74 0.12 -0.81
N PRO A 268 1.60 -0.03 -0.13
CA PRO A 268 0.80 -1.25 -0.22
C PRO A 268 0.30 -1.58 -1.62
N SER A 269 0.31 -0.62 -2.54
CA SER A 269 -0.06 -0.80 -3.95
C SER A 269 1.12 -1.27 -4.82
N GLY A 270 2.32 -1.34 -4.26
CA GLY A 270 3.55 -1.72 -4.96
C GLY A 270 4.24 -0.58 -5.70
N ASN A 271 3.80 0.67 -5.50
CA ASN A 271 4.51 1.83 -6.04
C ASN A 271 5.73 2.14 -5.16
N VAL A 272 6.78 2.61 -5.78
CA VAL A 272 7.99 3.03 -5.07
C VAL A 272 7.92 4.54 -4.79
N PHE A 273 7.98 4.87 -3.52
CA PHE A 273 8.13 6.24 -3.04
C PHE A 273 9.59 6.50 -2.71
N SER A 274 10.16 7.57 -3.24
CA SER A 274 11.55 7.93 -3.06
C SER A 274 11.70 9.40 -2.72
N MET A 275 12.47 9.69 -1.69
CA MET A 275 12.84 11.04 -1.29
C MET A 275 14.27 11.31 -1.73
N TYR A 276 14.44 11.84 -2.94
CA TYR A 276 15.71 12.36 -3.40
C TYR A 276 15.97 13.71 -2.74
N ALA A 277 16.27 13.69 -1.50
CA ALA A 277 16.72 14.90 -0.89
C ALA A 277 17.71 14.55 0.17
N SER A 278 18.90 14.79 -0.09
CA SER A 278 19.65 15.32 1.00
C SER A 278 19.06 16.69 1.33
N THR A 279 18.88 16.98 2.60
CA THR A 279 18.66 18.34 3.12
C THR A 279 19.70 19.33 2.60
N ASP A 280 20.76 18.85 1.97
CA ASP A 280 21.87 19.57 1.37
C ASP A 280 21.72 19.75 -0.16
N SER A 281 20.65 19.21 -0.78
CA SER A 281 20.39 19.44 -2.20
C SER A 281 19.77 20.82 -2.41
N ALA A 282 20.32 21.57 -3.36
CA ALA A 282 19.75 22.86 -3.77
C ALA A 282 18.36 22.73 -4.43
N ASP A 283 17.95 21.51 -4.80
CA ASP A 283 16.69 21.21 -5.46
C ASP A 283 16.13 19.86 -4.93
N PRO A 284 15.59 19.84 -3.71
CA PRO A 284 15.02 18.63 -3.14
C PRO A 284 13.78 18.19 -3.92
N GLN A 285 13.62 16.87 -4.07
CA GLN A 285 12.43 16.31 -4.74
C GLN A 285 11.97 15.04 -4.05
N ILE A 286 10.67 14.75 -4.18
CA ILE A 286 10.09 13.47 -3.83
C ILE A 286 9.44 12.86 -5.07
N VAL A 287 9.47 11.54 -5.18
CA VAL A 287 9.02 10.81 -6.36
C VAL A 287 8.19 9.62 -5.92
N LEU A 288 7.07 9.41 -6.60
CA LEU A 288 6.28 8.19 -6.53
C LEU A 288 6.20 7.59 -7.93
N TYR A 289 6.49 6.29 -8.10
CA TYR A 289 6.45 5.66 -9.41
C TYR A 289 6.05 4.19 -9.34
N ASP A 290 5.44 3.70 -10.42
CA ASP A 290 5.15 2.29 -10.65
C ASP A 290 6.42 1.61 -11.22
N PRO A 291 7.09 0.71 -10.46
CA PRO A 291 8.33 0.08 -10.90
C PRO A 291 8.16 -0.85 -12.11
N SER A 292 6.93 -1.24 -12.45
CA SER A 292 6.66 -2.02 -13.66
C SER A 292 6.75 -1.19 -14.94
N GLN A 293 6.72 0.14 -14.82
CA GLN A 293 6.73 1.10 -15.93
C GLN A 293 8.09 1.81 -16.07
N TRP A 294 8.92 1.80 -15.02
CA TRP A 294 10.19 2.53 -14.90
C TRP A 294 11.34 1.62 -14.47
#